data_fb177bc2a466c5585c8fa30deaf95273
#
_entry.id   fb177bc2a466c5585c8fa30deaf95273
#
_cell.length_a   1.000
_cell.length_b   1.000
_cell.length_c   1.000
_cell.angle_alpha   90.00
_cell.angle_beta   90.00
_cell.angle_gamma   90.00
#
_symmetry.space_group_name_H-M   'P 1'
#
loop_
_entity.id
_entity.type
_entity.pdbx_description
1 polymer ?
#
loop_
_entity_poly.entity_id
_entity_poly.type
_entity_poly.pdbx_seq_one_letter_code
_entity_poly.pdbx_strand_id
1 'polypeptide(L)'
;MEKKVFEKAFSESLNKNFDNHSKFFEFEFYTYPELGSSIFEINKCLILGFYRASITLTNNVLERVLKLALIYNEVGIGPKPEENWNEIFSKPNEKYTSMPLGNSIEKCKKESLISEEEKKILFDTIRELMRNGFSHSDPSKILKDLPDEFKAYQST
;
A
#
# COMPACT_ATOMS: atom_id res chain seq x y z
N MET A 1 -16.79 13.95 22.01
CA MET A 1 -17.12 14.38 20.63
C MET A 1 -18.45 13.77 20.24
N GLU A 2 -19.40 14.53 19.72
CA GLU A 2 -20.74 14.04 19.42
C GLU A 2 -20.76 13.26 18.09
N LYS A 3 -21.56 12.19 18.03
CA LYS A 3 -21.73 11.34 16.82
C LYS A 3 -22.05 12.15 15.58
N LYS A 4 -22.93 13.17 15.69
CA LYS A 4 -23.31 14.05 14.58
C LYS A 4 -22.14 14.82 13.96
N VAL A 5 -21.11 15.17 14.75
CA VAL A 5 -19.90 15.83 14.23
C VAL A 5 -19.10 14.89 13.35
N PHE A 6 -18.98 13.62 13.76
CA PHE A 6 -18.34 12.58 12.92
C PHE A 6 -19.12 12.32 11.64
N GLU A 7 -20.44 12.13 11.73
CA GLU A 7 -21.30 11.89 10.57
C GLU A 7 -21.17 13.01 9.55
N LYS A 8 -21.15 14.26 10.01
CA LYS A 8 -20.97 15.42 9.14
C LYS A 8 -19.58 15.42 8.47
N ALA A 9 -18.50 15.22 9.24
CA ALA A 9 -17.13 15.22 8.72
C ALA A 9 -16.93 14.09 7.67
N PHE A 10 -17.49 12.90 7.92
CA PHE A 10 -17.39 11.80 6.96
C PHE A 10 -18.21 12.04 5.70
N SER A 11 -19.42 12.62 5.82
CA SER A 11 -20.23 12.99 4.66
C SER A 11 -19.54 14.06 3.80
N GLU A 12 -18.94 15.06 4.43
CA GLU A 12 -18.18 16.09 3.72
C GLU A 12 -16.97 15.51 2.98
N SER A 13 -16.19 14.64 3.63
CA SER A 13 -15.05 13.97 3.02
C SER A 13 -15.50 13.05 1.87
N LEU A 14 -16.56 12.28 2.06
CA LEU A 14 -17.12 11.40 1.05
C LEU A 14 -17.52 12.22 -0.20
N ASN A 15 -18.32 13.27 -0.03
CA ASN A 15 -18.80 14.10 -1.13
C ASN A 15 -17.64 14.80 -1.88
N LYS A 16 -16.60 15.20 -1.16
CA LYS A 16 -15.44 15.89 -1.75
C LYS A 16 -14.52 14.95 -2.54
N ASN A 17 -14.31 13.74 -2.03
CA ASN A 17 -13.23 12.89 -2.48
C ASN A 17 -13.71 11.71 -3.35
N PHE A 18 -14.99 11.36 -3.33
CA PHE A 18 -15.49 10.16 -3.99
C PHE A 18 -15.18 10.14 -5.48
N ASP A 19 -15.55 11.19 -6.21
CA ASP A 19 -15.36 11.26 -7.67
C ASP A 19 -13.87 11.20 -8.07
N ASN A 20 -12.99 11.76 -7.23
CA ASN A 20 -11.55 11.75 -7.47
C ASN A 20 -10.93 10.36 -7.29
N HIS A 21 -11.53 9.52 -6.45
CA HIS A 21 -10.96 8.23 -6.05
C HIS A 21 -11.80 7.03 -6.51
N SER A 22 -13.03 7.21 -7.01
CA SER A 22 -13.93 6.14 -7.44
C SER A 22 -13.31 5.21 -8.48
N LYS A 23 -12.46 5.72 -9.37
CA LYS A 23 -11.73 4.94 -10.36
C LYS A 23 -10.87 3.82 -9.77
N PHE A 24 -10.46 3.91 -8.50
CA PHE A 24 -9.67 2.88 -7.82
C PHE A 24 -10.54 1.73 -7.29
N PHE A 25 -11.87 1.82 -7.35
CA PHE A 25 -12.79 0.75 -6.99
C PHE A 25 -13.15 -0.16 -8.17
N GLU A 26 -12.76 0.19 -9.38
CA GLU A 26 -13.10 -0.54 -10.61
C GLU A 26 -12.22 -1.79 -10.81
N PHE A 27 -11.22 -2.01 -9.95
CA PHE A 27 -10.34 -3.17 -10.03
C PHE A 27 -10.91 -4.35 -9.26
N GLU A 28 -11.16 -5.44 -9.97
CA GLU A 28 -11.55 -6.73 -9.38
C GLU A 28 -10.32 -7.63 -9.22
N PHE A 29 -9.89 -7.84 -7.97
CA PHE A 29 -8.79 -8.74 -7.65
C PHE A 29 -9.32 -10.14 -7.37
N TYR A 30 -9.50 -10.94 -8.41
CA TYR A 30 -10.00 -12.31 -8.28
C TYR A 30 -8.96 -13.30 -7.76
N THR A 31 -7.68 -13.03 -7.98
CA THR A 31 -6.61 -14.01 -7.73
C THR A 31 -6.16 -14.05 -6.27
N TYR A 32 -6.27 -12.93 -5.55
CA TYR A 32 -5.86 -12.79 -4.15
C TYR A 32 -6.91 -12.00 -3.36
N PRO A 33 -7.91 -12.67 -2.79
CA PRO A 33 -8.99 -12.00 -2.05
C PRO A 33 -8.50 -11.11 -0.91
N GLU A 34 -7.42 -11.50 -0.22
CA GLU A 34 -6.78 -10.72 0.83
C GLU A 34 -6.23 -9.38 0.36
N LEU A 35 -5.69 -9.33 -0.86
CA LEU A 35 -5.20 -8.08 -1.46
C LEU A 35 -6.37 -7.18 -1.84
N GLY A 36 -7.45 -7.74 -2.38
CA GLY A 36 -8.68 -7.00 -2.69
C GLY A 36 -9.28 -6.32 -1.48
N SER A 37 -9.37 -7.03 -0.35
CA SER A 37 -9.82 -6.48 0.92
C SER A 37 -8.95 -5.30 1.37
N SER A 38 -7.63 -5.45 1.33
CA SER A 38 -6.69 -4.39 1.72
C SER A 38 -6.78 -3.17 0.80
N ILE A 39 -6.94 -3.38 -0.51
CA ILE A 39 -7.13 -2.29 -1.48
C ILE A 39 -8.44 -1.56 -1.22
N PHE A 40 -9.51 -2.29 -0.89
CA PHE A 40 -10.76 -1.67 -0.52
C PHE A 40 -10.65 -0.82 0.75
N GLU A 41 -9.86 -1.24 1.74
CA GLU A 41 -9.56 -0.44 2.93
C GLU A 41 -8.74 0.81 2.60
N ILE A 42 -7.75 0.71 1.71
CA ILE A 42 -6.99 1.87 1.22
C ILE A 42 -7.93 2.89 0.58
N ASN A 43 -8.84 2.44 -0.28
CA ASN A 43 -9.79 3.29 -0.96
C ASN A 43 -10.74 3.99 0.02
N LYS A 44 -11.25 3.28 1.04
CA LYS A 44 -12.03 3.90 2.12
C LYS A 44 -11.23 5.00 2.83
N CYS A 45 -9.96 4.72 3.16
CA CYS A 45 -9.09 5.70 3.79
C CYS A 45 -8.89 6.95 2.91
N LEU A 46 -8.70 6.77 1.61
CA LEU A 46 -8.56 7.88 0.65
C LEU A 46 -9.83 8.74 0.59
N ILE A 47 -10.99 8.11 0.46
CA ILE A 47 -12.28 8.81 0.38
C ILE A 47 -12.57 9.58 1.67
N LEU A 48 -12.28 8.97 2.82
CA LEU A 48 -12.51 9.60 4.12
C LEU A 48 -11.42 10.60 4.54
N GLY A 49 -10.40 10.80 3.69
CA GLY A 49 -9.31 11.75 3.96
C GLY A 49 -8.25 11.23 4.95
N PHE A 50 -8.22 9.94 5.24
CA PHE A 50 -7.22 9.32 6.11
C PHE A 50 -5.95 8.98 5.33
N TYR A 51 -5.32 9.99 4.75
CA TYR A 51 -4.19 9.82 3.82
C TYR A 51 -3.00 9.07 4.44
N ARG A 52 -2.68 9.33 5.72
CA ARG A 52 -1.59 8.60 6.40
C ARG A 52 -1.89 7.10 6.52
N ALA A 53 -3.10 6.74 6.90
CA ALA A 53 -3.53 5.34 6.96
C ALA A 53 -3.50 4.70 5.56
N SER A 54 -4.00 5.39 4.55
CA SER A 54 -3.95 4.92 3.16
C SER A 54 -2.52 4.63 2.71
N ILE A 55 -1.58 5.55 2.93
CA ILE A 55 -0.18 5.35 2.54
C ILE A 55 0.44 4.15 3.28
N THR A 56 0.18 4.02 4.60
CA THR A 56 0.69 2.89 5.39
C THR A 56 0.16 1.55 4.88
N LEU A 57 -1.16 1.47 4.62
CA LEU A 57 -1.78 0.27 4.06
C LEU A 57 -1.26 -0.04 2.65
N THR A 58 -1.07 0.97 1.81
CA THR A 58 -0.48 0.81 0.47
C THR A 58 0.92 0.21 0.55
N ASN A 59 1.74 0.66 1.49
CA ASN A 59 3.07 0.10 1.70
C ASN A 59 3.02 -1.39 2.11
N ASN A 60 2.09 -1.74 3.00
CA ASN A 60 1.92 -3.14 3.43
C ASN A 60 1.47 -4.03 2.26
N VAL A 61 0.53 -3.55 1.45
CA VAL A 61 0.07 -4.27 0.23
C VAL A 61 1.22 -4.44 -0.75
N LEU A 62 1.99 -3.38 -1.01
CA LEU A 62 3.15 -3.44 -1.90
C LEU A 62 4.18 -4.47 -1.42
N GLU A 63 4.52 -4.43 -0.14
CA GLU A 63 5.45 -5.40 0.44
C GLU A 63 4.94 -6.84 0.27
N ARG A 64 3.64 -7.06 0.50
CA ARG A 64 3.01 -8.36 0.33
C ARG A 64 3.04 -8.82 -1.13
N VAL A 65 2.70 -7.95 -2.08
CA VAL A 65 2.72 -8.27 -3.53
C VAL A 65 4.12 -8.67 -3.99
N LEU A 66 5.15 -7.91 -3.61
CA LEU A 66 6.53 -8.23 -3.99
C LEU A 66 6.99 -9.57 -3.41
N LYS A 67 6.64 -9.86 -2.16
CA LYS A 67 6.95 -11.16 -1.54
C LYS A 67 6.22 -12.32 -2.23
N LEU A 68 4.95 -12.15 -2.54
CA LEU A 68 4.19 -13.14 -3.31
C LEU A 68 4.79 -13.36 -4.68
N ALA A 69 5.17 -12.30 -5.39
CA ALA A 69 5.82 -12.41 -6.69
C ALA A 69 7.12 -13.26 -6.61
N LEU A 70 7.95 -13.02 -5.59
CA LEU A 70 9.16 -13.81 -5.36
C LEU A 70 8.85 -15.29 -5.03
N ILE A 71 7.85 -15.53 -4.19
CA ILE A 71 7.43 -16.89 -3.82
C ILE A 71 6.95 -17.62 -5.09
N TYR A 72 6.05 -17.03 -5.86
CA TYR A 72 5.53 -17.67 -7.07
C TYR A 72 6.55 -17.78 -8.20
N ASN A 73 7.53 -16.90 -8.25
CA ASN A 73 8.67 -17.06 -9.16
C ASN A 73 9.50 -18.30 -8.82
N GLU A 74 9.67 -18.58 -7.52
CA GLU A 74 10.44 -19.76 -7.07
C GLU A 74 9.66 -21.06 -7.20
N VAL A 75 8.37 -21.07 -6.85
CA VAL A 75 7.55 -22.29 -6.91
C VAL A 75 6.91 -22.55 -8.28
N GLY A 76 6.97 -21.57 -9.17
CA GLY A 76 6.30 -21.59 -10.47
C GLY A 76 4.81 -21.19 -10.40
N ILE A 77 4.34 -20.57 -11.47
CA ILE A 77 2.94 -20.12 -11.64
C ILE A 77 2.09 -21.33 -12.04
N GLY A 78 0.89 -21.42 -11.48
CA GLY A 78 -0.11 -22.42 -11.85
C GLY A 78 -0.64 -23.21 -10.65
N PRO A 79 -1.71 -24.00 -10.86
CA PRO A 79 -2.31 -24.78 -9.80
C PRO A 79 -1.32 -25.80 -9.24
N LYS A 80 -1.32 -25.94 -7.91
CA LYS A 80 -0.50 -26.91 -7.19
C LYS A 80 -1.43 -27.88 -6.47
N PRO A 81 -1.06 -29.18 -6.35
CA PRO A 81 -1.82 -30.14 -5.57
C PRO A 81 -1.92 -29.67 -4.11
N GLU A 82 -3.13 -29.68 -3.55
CA GLU A 82 -3.38 -29.18 -2.19
C GLU A 82 -2.59 -29.94 -1.13
N GLU A 83 -2.46 -31.24 -1.31
CA GLU A 83 -1.69 -32.16 -0.45
C GLU A 83 -0.21 -31.79 -0.31
N ASN A 84 0.38 -31.11 -1.30
CA ASN A 84 1.78 -30.72 -1.33
C ASN A 84 2.02 -29.24 -1.02
N TRP A 85 0.99 -28.49 -0.70
CA TRP A 85 1.09 -27.04 -0.48
C TRP A 85 2.10 -26.66 0.60
N ASN A 86 2.05 -27.32 1.73
CA ASN A 86 2.99 -27.05 2.83
C ASN A 86 4.44 -27.35 2.43
N GLU A 87 4.67 -28.42 1.70
CA GLU A 87 6.01 -28.79 1.21
C GLU A 87 6.54 -27.77 0.20
N ILE A 88 5.69 -27.38 -0.76
CA ILE A 88 6.05 -26.45 -1.84
C ILE A 88 6.30 -25.04 -1.32
N PHE A 89 5.45 -24.53 -0.43
CA PHE A 89 5.45 -23.12 -0.04
C PHE A 89 6.19 -22.81 1.25
N SER A 90 6.49 -23.77 2.15
CA SER A 90 7.09 -23.49 3.45
C SER A 90 8.46 -22.80 3.32
N LYS A 91 9.37 -23.37 2.56
CA LYS A 91 10.72 -22.79 2.37
C LYS A 91 10.72 -21.42 1.71
N PRO A 92 10.01 -21.19 0.58
CA PRO A 92 9.87 -19.87 -0.01
C PRO A 92 9.21 -18.85 0.94
N ASN A 93 8.17 -19.26 1.68
CA ASN A 93 7.56 -18.38 2.67
C ASN A 93 8.54 -17.97 3.77
N GLU A 94 9.26 -18.90 4.40
CA GLU A 94 10.28 -18.58 5.40
C GLU A 94 11.33 -17.61 4.86
N LYS A 95 11.79 -17.85 3.63
CA LYS A 95 12.82 -17.05 2.96
C LYS A 95 12.39 -15.61 2.70
N TYR A 96 11.15 -15.39 2.29
CA TYR A 96 10.70 -14.07 1.83
C TYR A 96 9.84 -13.31 2.85
N THR A 97 9.16 -13.97 3.79
CA THR A 97 8.27 -13.31 4.76
C THR A 97 8.99 -12.26 5.60
N SER A 98 10.20 -12.55 6.07
CA SER A 98 11.00 -11.63 6.91
C SER A 98 11.81 -10.62 6.10
N MET A 99 11.79 -10.68 4.76
CA MET A 99 12.61 -9.80 3.91
C MET A 99 12.11 -8.35 3.98
N PRO A 100 12.99 -7.37 4.28
CA PRO A 100 12.63 -5.96 4.25
C PRO A 100 12.20 -5.49 2.85
N LEU A 101 11.29 -4.52 2.77
CA LEU A 101 10.76 -3.99 1.50
C LEU A 101 11.87 -3.63 0.49
N GLY A 102 12.92 -2.91 0.93
CA GLY A 102 14.02 -2.54 0.04
C GLY A 102 14.72 -3.76 -0.58
N ASN A 103 14.94 -4.81 0.21
CA ASN A 103 15.55 -6.04 -0.28
C ASN A 103 14.60 -6.81 -1.21
N SER A 104 13.28 -6.77 -0.95
CA SER A 104 12.27 -7.36 -1.83
C SER A 104 12.27 -6.68 -3.20
N ILE A 105 12.34 -5.35 -3.25
CA ILE A 105 12.42 -4.58 -4.50
C ILE A 105 13.68 -4.97 -5.30
N GLU A 106 14.85 -4.96 -4.63
CA GLU A 106 16.12 -5.34 -5.28
C GLU A 106 16.07 -6.79 -5.81
N LYS A 107 15.52 -7.70 -5.02
CA LYS A 107 15.38 -9.09 -5.41
C LYS A 107 14.42 -9.28 -6.58
N CYS A 108 13.26 -8.63 -6.57
CA CYS A 108 12.32 -8.64 -7.69
C CYS A 108 12.97 -8.12 -8.98
N LYS A 109 13.76 -7.05 -8.89
CA LYS A 109 14.52 -6.54 -10.03
C LYS A 109 15.55 -7.55 -10.55
N LYS A 110 16.31 -8.18 -9.66
CA LYS A 110 17.30 -9.19 -10.03
C LYS A 110 16.68 -10.39 -10.73
N GLU A 111 15.49 -10.79 -10.29
CA GLU A 111 14.72 -11.89 -10.91
C GLU A 111 13.91 -11.44 -12.13
N SER A 112 14.07 -10.21 -12.61
CA SER A 112 13.34 -9.63 -13.75
C SER A 112 11.79 -9.61 -13.58
N LEU A 113 11.31 -9.59 -12.35
CA LEU A 113 9.88 -9.49 -12.02
C LEU A 113 9.37 -8.05 -12.12
N ILE A 114 10.26 -7.07 -12.02
CA ILE A 114 9.99 -5.65 -12.21
C ILE A 114 11.04 -5.02 -13.12
N SER A 115 10.66 -3.98 -13.85
CA SER A 115 11.54 -3.18 -14.70
C SER A 115 12.44 -2.25 -13.87
N GLU A 116 13.42 -1.59 -14.52
CA GLU A 116 14.24 -0.58 -13.86
C GLU A 116 13.42 0.67 -13.48
N GLU A 117 12.46 1.03 -14.32
CA GLU A 117 11.57 2.16 -14.08
C GLU A 117 10.68 1.90 -12.86
N GLU A 118 10.08 0.71 -12.78
CA GLU A 118 9.28 0.28 -11.63
C GLU A 118 10.11 0.24 -10.34
N LYS A 119 11.33 -0.31 -10.40
CA LYS A 119 12.26 -0.28 -9.28
C LYS A 119 12.50 1.15 -8.80
N LYS A 120 12.77 2.07 -9.72
CA LYS A 120 13.01 3.47 -9.40
C LYS A 120 11.80 4.12 -8.73
N ILE A 121 10.60 3.90 -9.25
CA ILE A 121 9.36 4.40 -8.64
C ILE A 121 9.19 3.84 -7.22
N LEU A 122 9.41 2.54 -7.04
CA LEU A 122 9.26 1.87 -5.75
C LEU A 122 10.29 2.35 -4.72
N PHE A 123 11.52 2.61 -5.13
CA PHE A 123 12.59 3.07 -4.25
C PHE A 123 12.48 4.56 -3.95
N ASP A 124 12.40 5.40 -4.99
CA ASP A 124 12.53 6.84 -4.85
C ASP A 124 11.23 7.48 -4.38
N THR A 125 10.08 6.96 -4.84
CA THR A 125 8.79 7.57 -4.52
C THR A 125 8.16 6.95 -3.28
N ILE A 126 8.04 5.62 -3.24
CA ILE A 126 7.27 4.94 -2.20
C ILE A 126 8.12 4.73 -0.95
N ARG A 127 9.28 4.10 -1.09
CA ARG A 127 10.15 3.79 0.05
C ARG A 127 10.69 5.05 0.73
N GLU A 128 11.13 6.04 -0.04
CA GLU A 128 11.62 7.30 0.49
C GLU A 128 10.51 8.12 1.14
N LEU A 129 9.32 8.17 0.54
CA LEU A 129 8.16 8.81 1.14
C LEU A 129 7.82 8.18 2.50
N MET A 130 7.77 6.86 2.57
CA MET A 130 7.46 6.12 3.79
C MET A 130 8.53 6.30 4.86
N ARG A 131 9.81 6.15 4.49
CA ARG A 131 10.92 6.29 5.41
C ARG A 131 11.06 7.70 5.95
N ASN A 132 11.05 8.69 5.08
CA ASN A 132 11.40 10.05 5.43
C ASN A 132 10.19 10.88 5.86
N GLY A 133 9.01 10.62 5.28
CA GLY A 133 7.81 11.39 5.55
C GLY A 133 7.06 10.94 6.80
N PHE A 134 6.97 9.62 7.04
CA PHE A 134 6.15 9.07 8.12
C PHE A 134 6.95 8.58 9.32
N SER A 135 8.07 7.87 9.07
CA SER A 135 8.85 7.27 10.15
C SER A 135 9.67 8.29 10.93
N HIS A 136 10.07 9.39 10.31
CA HIS A 136 10.89 10.43 10.92
C HIS A 136 10.13 11.74 11.21
N SER A 137 8.81 11.72 11.06
CA SER A 137 7.94 12.88 11.35
C SER A 137 8.41 14.17 10.65
N ASP A 138 9.01 14.08 9.47
CA ASP A 138 9.41 15.23 8.67
C ASP A 138 8.27 15.63 7.73
N PRO A 139 7.42 16.60 8.13
CA PRO A 139 6.27 17.02 7.34
C PRO A 139 6.66 17.65 6.00
N SER A 140 7.86 18.24 5.90
CA SER A 140 8.30 18.98 4.71
C SER A 140 8.41 18.10 3.46
N LYS A 141 8.64 16.80 3.64
CA LYS A 141 8.76 15.83 2.54
C LYS A 141 7.41 15.28 2.06
N ILE A 142 6.40 15.33 2.93
CA ILE A 142 5.03 14.89 2.61
C ILE A 142 4.23 16.03 1.99
N LEU A 143 4.55 17.26 2.40
CA LEU A 143 3.78 18.47 2.15
C LEU A 143 4.38 19.35 1.05
N LYS A 144 5.29 18.82 0.24
CA LYS A 144 6.02 19.55 -0.81
C LYS A 144 5.14 20.37 -1.75
N ASP A 145 3.92 19.92 -1.98
CA ASP A 145 2.99 20.49 -2.96
C ASP A 145 1.79 21.18 -2.29
N LEU A 146 1.83 21.40 -0.98
CA LEU A 146 0.78 22.15 -0.29
C LEU A 146 1.10 23.66 -0.31
N PRO A 147 0.06 24.53 -0.45
CA PRO A 147 0.25 25.96 -0.37
C PRO A 147 0.89 26.37 0.95
N ASP A 148 1.77 27.37 0.92
CA ASP A 148 2.53 27.88 2.08
C ASP A 148 1.66 28.40 3.23
N GLU A 149 0.34 28.51 3.08
CA GLU A 149 -0.60 28.94 4.10
C GLU A 149 -1.40 27.78 4.69
N PHE A 150 -0.90 27.16 5.74
CA PHE A 150 -1.67 26.30 6.64
C PHE A 150 -2.34 27.15 7.72
N LYS A 151 -3.66 27.28 7.67
CA LYS A 151 -4.43 27.76 8.83
C LYS A 151 -4.59 26.60 9.82
N ALA A 152 -3.71 26.54 10.82
CA ALA A 152 -3.90 25.67 11.95
C ALA A 152 -5.09 26.20 12.78
N TYR A 153 -6.19 25.47 12.79
CA TYR A 153 -7.27 25.73 13.74
C TYR A 153 -6.83 25.18 15.10
N GLN A 154 -6.41 26.06 16.00
CA GLN A 154 -6.36 25.75 17.43
C GLN A 154 -7.81 25.77 17.93
N SER A 155 -8.29 24.62 18.38
CA SER A 155 -9.51 24.57 19.19
C SER A 155 -9.19 25.10 20.57
N THR A 156 -9.76 26.24 20.92
CA THR A 156 -9.90 26.68 22.30
C THR A 156 -10.87 25.81 23.07
#